data_bbf8263ec8cb7ec1b6e0c4d18b056716
#
_entry.id   bbf8263ec8cb7ec1b6e0c4d18b056716
#
_cell.length_a   1.000
_cell.length_b   1.000
_cell.length_c   1.000
_cell.angle_alpha   90.00
_cell.angle_beta   90.00
_cell.angle_gamma   90.00
#
_symmetry.space_group_name_H-M   'P 1'
#
loop_
_entity.id
_entity.type
_entity.pdbx_description
1 polymer ?
#
loop_
_entity_poly.entity_id
_entity_poly.type
_entity_poly.pdbx_seq_one_letter_code
_entity_poly.pdbx_strand_id
1 'polypeptide(L)'
;KNTMQQLVLSRNVWSNNAKKYFNNTDNPSDLLLDYTSKEIENKLRFEITSTLKNNYKLNLGVGLENATYSNSTFQQLAIPDGVQEIDFSSKLSMLKYNLFGQISKKYLNSNLGVSLGFRLDGMDYNSEMKNPLNQFSPRASLSYNLSDKLSVNATTGIYKQLPAYTIIGYRNNL
;
A
#
# COMPACT_ATOMS: atom_id res chain seq x y z
N LYS A 1 32.89 -4.39 -8.99
CA LYS A 1 31.59 -3.81 -8.56
C LYS A 1 30.48 -4.51 -9.31
N ASN A 2 29.62 -5.26 -8.62
CA ASN A 2 28.43 -5.85 -9.23
C ASN A 2 27.27 -4.89 -8.95
N THR A 3 26.69 -4.36 -10.01
CA THR A 3 25.51 -3.51 -9.96
C THR A 3 24.43 -4.15 -10.80
N MET A 4 23.24 -4.30 -10.22
CA MET A 4 22.02 -4.75 -10.89
C MET A 4 21.04 -3.59 -10.93
N GLN A 5 20.40 -3.40 -12.07
CA GLN A 5 19.30 -2.45 -12.25
C GLN A 5 18.04 -3.23 -12.60
N GLN A 6 16.92 -2.79 -12.05
CA GLN A 6 15.63 -3.42 -12.28
C GLN A 6 14.59 -2.35 -12.56
N LEU A 7 13.85 -2.51 -13.65
CA LEU A 7 12.67 -1.72 -13.99
C LEU A 7 11.45 -2.64 -13.95
N VAL A 8 10.43 -2.25 -13.19
CA VAL A 8 9.18 -3.00 -13.06
C VAL A 8 8.02 -2.12 -13.47
N LEU A 9 7.21 -2.62 -14.38
CA LEU A 9 5.92 -2.08 -14.75
C LEU A 9 4.85 -3.08 -14.33
N SER A 10 3.81 -2.61 -13.64
CA SER A 10 2.69 -3.47 -13.26
C SER A 10 1.37 -2.73 -13.32
N ARG A 11 0.30 -3.48 -13.58
CA ARG A 11 -1.08 -3.02 -13.50
C ARG A 11 -1.89 -4.01 -12.70
N ASN A 12 -2.52 -3.52 -11.63
CA ASN A 12 -3.47 -4.27 -10.82
C ASN A 12 -4.88 -3.74 -11.08
N VAL A 13 -5.84 -4.65 -11.20
CA VAL A 13 -7.25 -4.31 -11.31
C VAL A 13 -8.00 -5.19 -10.32
N TRP A 14 -8.69 -4.56 -9.37
CA TRP A 14 -9.56 -5.21 -8.41
C TRP A 14 -10.98 -4.76 -8.67
N SER A 15 -11.92 -5.69 -8.73
CA SER A 15 -13.34 -5.42 -8.86
C SER A 15 -14.09 -6.21 -7.81
N ASN A 16 -14.96 -5.54 -7.09
CA ASN A 16 -15.78 -6.15 -6.06
C ASN A 16 -17.25 -5.74 -6.29
N ASN A 17 -18.12 -6.74 -6.36
CA ASN A 17 -19.57 -6.56 -6.55
C ASN A 17 -20.29 -7.34 -5.46
N ALA A 18 -21.30 -6.73 -4.85
CA ALA A 18 -22.15 -7.39 -3.88
C ALA A 18 -23.61 -6.93 -4.08
N LYS A 19 -24.52 -7.89 -4.12
CA LYS A 19 -25.96 -7.64 -4.09
C LYS A 19 -26.59 -8.39 -2.93
N LYS A 20 -27.55 -7.76 -2.29
CA LYS A 20 -28.31 -8.35 -1.20
C LYS A 20 -29.79 -8.01 -1.41
N TYR A 21 -30.62 -9.01 -1.29
CA TYR A 21 -32.08 -8.89 -1.41
C TYR A 21 -32.76 -9.32 -0.12
N PHE A 22 -33.95 -8.78 0.13
CA PHE A 22 -34.81 -9.23 1.22
C PHE A 22 -35.21 -10.69 0.99
N ASN A 23 -35.19 -11.52 2.02
CA ASN A 23 -35.45 -12.97 1.94
C ASN A 23 -34.63 -13.73 0.88
N ASN A 24 -33.54 -13.17 0.41
CA ASN A 24 -32.68 -13.78 -0.61
C ASN A 24 -33.42 -14.05 -1.95
N THR A 25 -34.44 -13.25 -2.25
CA THR A 25 -35.17 -13.27 -3.52
C THR A 25 -34.46 -12.41 -4.53
N ASP A 26 -34.27 -12.88 -5.77
CA ASP A 26 -33.64 -12.08 -6.84
C ASP A 26 -34.67 -11.18 -7.51
N ASN A 27 -35.42 -10.41 -6.71
CA ASN A 27 -36.44 -9.47 -7.16
C ASN A 27 -35.93 -8.02 -6.99
N PRO A 28 -35.93 -7.19 -8.04
CA PRO A 28 -35.48 -5.80 -7.95
C PRO A 28 -36.20 -4.96 -6.88
N SER A 29 -37.46 -5.23 -6.58
CA SER A 29 -38.21 -4.53 -5.52
C SER A 29 -37.69 -4.85 -4.10
N ASP A 30 -37.00 -5.96 -3.94
CA ASP A 30 -36.46 -6.44 -2.66
C ASP A 30 -34.98 -6.13 -2.48
N LEU A 31 -34.40 -5.27 -3.34
CA LEU A 31 -32.99 -4.91 -3.33
C LEU A 31 -32.65 -4.12 -2.06
N LEU A 32 -31.77 -4.66 -1.23
CA LEU A 32 -31.28 -4.02 0.01
C LEU A 32 -29.87 -3.43 -0.15
N LEU A 33 -29.07 -4.01 -1.03
CA LEU A 33 -27.70 -3.56 -1.31
C LEU A 33 -27.35 -3.84 -2.78
N ASP A 34 -26.86 -2.84 -3.47
CA ASP A 34 -26.10 -2.98 -4.71
C ASP A 34 -24.82 -2.19 -4.58
N TYR A 35 -23.71 -2.92 -4.46
CA TYR A 35 -22.39 -2.37 -4.25
C TYR A 35 -21.47 -2.79 -5.38
N THR A 36 -20.82 -1.83 -6.00
CA THR A 36 -19.78 -2.06 -6.99
C THR A 36 -18.58 -1.17 -6.69
N SER A 37 -17.41 -1.75 -6.59
CA SER A 37 -16.17 -0.99 -6.50
C SER A 37 -15.11 -1.50 -7.48
N LYS A 38 -14.27 -0.61 -7.94
CA LYS A 38 -13.15 -0.92 -8.83
C LYS A 38 -11.92 -0.11 -8.43
N GLU A 39 -10.82 -0.82 -8.27
CA GLU A 39 -9.50 -0.24 -8.03
C GLU A 39 -8.59 -0.57 -9.21
N ILE A 40 -7.91 0.43 -9.75
CA ILE A 40 -6.91 0.27 -10.82
C ILE A 40 -5.64 0.95 -10.36
N GLU A 41 -4.54 0.22 -10.35
CA GLU A 41 -3.23 0.73 -9.99
C GLU A 41 -2.23 0.43 -11.11
N ASN A 42 -1.65 1.48 -11.69
CA ASN A 42 -0.55 1.37 -12.65
C ASN A 42 0.73 1.81 -11.93
N LYS A 43 1.72 0.93 -11.87
CA LYS A 43 2.93 1.14 -11.09
C LYS A 43 4.16 1.07 -11.98
N LEU A 44 5.09 2.00 -11.74
CA LEU A 44 6.44 2.02 -12.26
C LEU A 44 7.40 2.01 -11.08
N ARG A 45 8.36 1.09 -11.08
CA ARG A 45 9.42 1.02 -10.05
C ARG A 45 10.76 0.85 -10.73
N PHE A 46 11.72 1.65 -10.33
CA PHE A 46 13.12 1.51 -10.71
C PHE A 46 13.98 1.29 -9.47
N GLU A 47 14.91 0.37 -9.57
CA GLU A 47 15.73 -0.07 -8.45
C GLU A 47 17.16 -0.34 -8.90
N ILE A 48 18.13 0.07 -8.07
CA ILE A 48 19.55 -0.20 -8.26
C ILE A 48 20.04 -0.92 -6.99
N THR A 49 20.62 -2.10 -7.18
CA THR A 49 21.34 -2.82 -6.15
C THR A 49 22.81 -2.89 -6.51
N SER A 50 23.69 -2.44 -5.63
CA SER A 50 25.13 -2.41 -5.88
C SER A 50 25.92 -2.94 -4.70
N THR A 51 26.92 -3.78 -5.00
CA THR A 51 27.92 -4.16 -4.01
C THR A 51 29.08 -3.18 -4.06
N LEU A 52 29.26 -2.46 -2.97
CA LEU A 52 30.31 -1.44 -2.78
C LEU A 52 31.59 -2.07 -2.23
N LYS A 53 32.62 -1.24 -2.00
CA LYS A 53 33.85 -1.66 -1.30
C LYS A 53 33.50 -2.18 0.10
N ASN A 54 34.35 -3.06 0.64
CA ASN A 54 34.20 -3.68 1.97
C ASN A 54 32.86 -4.46 2.13
N ASN A 55 32.32 -5.00 1.05
CA ASN A 55 31.10 -5.84 1.03
C ASN A 55 29.83 -5.13 1.55
N TYR A 56 29.78 -3.80 1.46
CA TYR A 56 28.52 -3.11 1.65
C TYR A 56 27.60 -3.40 0.47
N LYS A 57 26.33 -3.73 0.76
CA LYS A 57 25.24 -3.78 -0.22
C LYS A 57 24.41 -2.50 -0.10
N LEU A 58 24.28 -1.76 -1.18
CA LEU A 58 23.40 -0.61 -1.29
C LEU A 58 22.23 -0.96 -2.22
N ASN A 59 21.02 -0.71 -1.75
CA ASN A 59 19.81 -0.77 -2.55
C ASN A 59 19.14 0.61 -2.51
N LEU A 60 18.83 1.17 -3.68
CA LEU A 60 18.11 2.43 -3.84
C LEU A 60 17.01 2.22 -4.88
N GLY A 61 15.85 2.82 -4.64
CA GLY A 61 14.77 2.71 -5.59
C GLY A 61 13.78 3.86 -5.49
N VAL A 62 13.10 4.08 -6.60
CA VAL A 62 12.00 5.05 -6.75
C VAL A 62 10.79 4.34 -7.33
N GLY A 63 9.62 4.80 -6.96
CA GLY A 63 8.36 4.29 -7.48
C GLY A 63 7.36 5.40 -7.76
N LEU A 64 6.56 5.18 -8.80
CA LEU A 64 5.40 5.99 -9.15
C LEU A 64 4.19 5.05 -9.26
N GLU A 65 3.05 5.48 -8.78
CA GLU A 65 1.80 4.74 -8.88
C GLU A 65 0.66 5.71 -9.20
N ASN A 66 -0.01 5.46 -10.32
CA ASN A 66 -1.29 6.10 -10.63
C ASN A 66 -2.41 5.17 -10.21
N ALA A 67 -3.18 5.58 -9.21
CA ALA A 67 -4.28 4.82 -8.63
C ALA A 67 -5.61 5.49 -8.95
N THR A 68 -6.60 4.69 -9.36
CA THR A 68 -7.98 5.12 -9.53
C THR A 68 -8.89 4.17 -8.75
N TYR A 69 -9.71 4.74 -7.90
CA TYR A 69 -10.79 4.06 -7.18
C TYR A 69 -12.13 4.61 -7.63
N SER A 70 -13.09 3.73 -7.90
CA SER A 70 -14.47 4.08 -8.14
C SER A 70 -15.38 3.19 -7.30
N ASN A 71 -16.45 3.78 -6.82
CA ASN A 71 -17.48 3.10 -6.03
C ASN A 71 -18.86 3.59 -6.44
N SER A 72 -19.82 2.66 -6.45
CA SER A 72 -21.25 2.94 -6.53
C SER A 72 -21.93 2.06 -5.48
N THR A 73 -22.71 2.66 -4.61
CA THR A 73 -23.37 1.98 -3.50
C THR A 73 -24.82 2.45 -3.41
N PHE A 74 -25.75 1.52 -3.56
CA PHE A 74 -27.13 1.66 -3.15
C PHE A 74 -27.33 0.75 -1.93
N GLN A 75 -27.92 1.28 -0.85
CA GLN A 75 -28.22 0.51 0.36
C GLN A 75 -29.48 1.03 1.04
N GLN A 76 -30.37 0.11 1.41
CA GLN A 76 -31.52 0.37 2.27
C GLN A 76 -31.19 -0.08 3.70
N LEU A 77 -31.35 0.82 4.66
CA LEU A 77 -31.16 0.58 6.09
C LEU A 77 -32.49 0.71 6.81
N ALA A 78 -32.90 -0.33 7.55
CA ALA A 78 -34.01 -0.23 8.48
C ALA A 78 -33.58 0.60 9.68
N ILE A 79 -34.26 1.71 9.93
CA ILE A 79 -34.10 2.58 11.09
C ILE A 79 -35.39 2.61 11.91
N PRO A 80 -35.38 3.05 13.19
CA PRO A 80 -36.61 3.07 14.00
C PRO A 80 -37.77 3.83 13.38
N ASP A 81 -37.50 4.86 12.57
CA ASP A 81 -38.47 5.72 11.93
C ASP A 81 -38.83 5.33 10.47
N GLY A 82 -38.39 4.13 10.01
CA GLY A 82 -38.68 3.62 8.66
C GLY A 82 -37.48 3.02 7.93
N VAL A 83 -37.36 3.32 6.63
CA VAL A 83 -36.24 2.88 5.77
C VAL A 83 -35.47 4.10 5.31
N GLN A 84 -34.17 4.10 5.54
CA GLN A 84 -33.26 5.09 4.98
C GLN A 84 -32.54 4.52 3.76
N GLU A 85 -32.60 5.23 2.65
CA GLU A 85 -31.85 4.90 1.44
C GLU A 85 -30.54 5.69 1.41
N ILE A 86 -29.46 4.97 1.10
CA ILE A 86 -28.15 5.53 0.83
C ILE A 86 -27.84 5.22 -0.62
N ASP A 87 -27.70 6.26 -1.44
CA ASP A 87 -27.26 6.15 -2.82
C ASP A 87 -26.12 7.14 -3.06
N PHE A 88 -24.93 6.62 -3.28
CA PHE A 88 -23.78 7.45 -3.59
C PHE A 88 -22.83 6.79 -4.57
N SER A 89 -22.16 7.62 -5.34
CA SER A 89 -21.04 7.20 -6.16
C SER A 89 -19.84 8.09 -5.93
N SER A 90 -18.65 7.50 -5.96
CA SER A 90 -17.41 8.24 -5.82
C SER A 90 -16.39 7.78 -6.85
N LYS A 91 -15.54 8.71 -7.27
CA LYS A 91 -14.38 8.44 -8.09
C LYS A 91 -13.20 9.24 -7.54
N LEU A 92 -12.12 8.54 -7.26
CA LEU A 92 -10.89 9.09 -6.72
C LEU A 92 -9.75 8.72 -7.65
N SER A 93 -8.95 9.69 -8.04
CA SER A 93 -7.72 9.45 -8.81
C SER A 93 -6.57 10.13 -8.07
N MET A 94 -5.46 9.43 -7.90
CA MET A 94 -4.33 9.95 -7.17
C MET A 94 -3.01 9.44 -7.72
N LEU A 95 -1.99 10.28 -7.63
CA LEU A 95 -0.61 9.95 -7.90
C LEU A 95 0.12 9.70 -6.58
N LYS A 96 0.72 8.52 -6.44
CA LYS A 96 1.60 8.17 -5.33
C LYS A 96 3.03 8.06 -5.85
N TYR A 97 3.98 8.45 -5.03
CA TYR A 97 5.39 8.35 -5.33
C TYR A 97 6.18 7.97 -4.10
N ASN A 98 7.29 7.29 -4.31
CA ASN A 98 8.13 6.88 -3.20
C ASN A 98 9.61 6.86 -3.60
N LEU A 99 10.43 7.05 -2.56
CA LEU A 99 11.87 6.86 -2.59
C LEU A 99 12.23 5.94 -1.42
N PHE A 100 13.07 4.96 -1.65
CA PHE A 100 13.59 4.12 -0.58
C PHE A 100 15.07 3.83 -0.77
N GLY A 101 15.72 3.58 0.35
CA GLY A 101 17.13 3.21 0.37
C GLY A 101 17.43 2.27 1.51
N GLN A 102 18.40 1.39 1.28
CA GLN A 102 18.88 0.46 2.29
C GLN A 102 20.38 0.23 2.09
N ILE A 103 21.13 0.27 3.17
CA ILE A 103 22.50 -0.18 3.21
C ILE A 103 22.62 -1.36 4.17
N SER A 104 23.33 -2.39 3.76
CA SER A 104 23.54 -3.57 4.58
C SER A 104 24.98 -4.07 4.50
N LYS A 105 25.43 -4.73 5.55
CA LYS A 105 26.75 -5.34 5.61
C LYS A 105 26.72 -6.58 6.49
N LYS A 106 27.56 -7.55 6.13
CA LYS A 106 27.85 -8.73 6.95
C LYS A 106 29.17 -8.57 7.67
N TYR A 107 29.20 -8.94 8.94
CA TYR A 107 30.33 -8.94 9.86
C TYR A 107 30.56 -10.34 10.42
N LEU A 108 31.62 -10.55 11.19
CA LEU A 108 31.92 -11.80 11.90
C LEU A 108 31.87 -13.03 10.97
N ASN A 109 32.65 -13.01 9.89
CA ASN A 109 32.66 -14.07 8.87
C ASN A 109 31.26 -14.39 8.32
N SER A 110 30.42 -13.37 8.14
CA SER A 110 29.04 -13.47 7.67
C SER A 110 28.00 -13.95 8.69
N ASN A 111 28.39 -14.16 9.95
CA ASN A 111 27.46 -14.56 10.99
C ASN A 111 26.56 -13.41 11.48
N LEU A 112 27.01 -12.15 11.37
CA LEU A 112 26.25 -10.98 11.76
C LEU A 112 25.89 -10.14 10.54
N GLY A 113 24.61 -10.00 10.24
CA GLY A 113 24.07 -9.12 9.22
C GLY A 113 23.43 -7.87 9.86
N VAL A 114 23.78 -6.69 9.39
CA VAL A 114 23.19 -5.42 9.81
C VAL A 114 22.65 -4.70 8.59
N SER A 115 21.43 -4.17 8.70
CA SER A 115 20.80 -3.34 7.67
C SER A 115 20.20 -2.09 8.27
N LEU A 116 20.41 -0.96 7.60
CA LEU A 116 19.74 0.31 7.85
C LEU A 116 19.04 0.76 6.58
N GLY A 117 17.79 1.19 6.69
CA GLY A 117 17.02 1.61 5.56
C GLY A 117 16.05 2.73 5.90
N PHE A 118 15.52 3.34 4.86
CA PHE A 118 14.46 4.34 4.97
C PHE A 118 13.51 4.22 3.79
N ARG A 119 12.31 4.75 3.99
CA ARG A 119 11.33 4.97 2.94
C ARG A 119 10.66 6.33 3.13
N LEU A 120 10.45 7.00 2.04
CA LEU A 120 9.70 8.23 1.92
C LEU A 120 8.53 7.97 0.96
N ASP A 121 7.32 8.22 1.40
CA ASP A 121 6.12 8.08 0.58
C ASP A 121 5.43 9.43 0.44
N GLY A 122 4.85 9.70 -0.70
CA GLY A 122 4.03 10.87 -0.95
C GLY A 122 2.82 10.54 -1.80
N MET A 123 1.75 11.32 -1.65
CA MET A 123 0.50 11.17 -2.37
C MET A 123 -0.17 12.52 -2.56
N ASP A 124 -0.73 12.78 -3.74
CA ASP A 124 -1.36 14.04 -4.07
C ASP A 124 -2.79 14.25 -3.53
N TYR A 125 -3.20 13.41 -2.57
CA TYR A 125 -4.54 13.46 -1.97
C TYR A 125 -4.80 14.74 -1.16
N ASN A 126 -3.83 15.15 -0.33
CA ASN A 126 -3.88 16.39 0.44
C ASN A 126 -2.48 16.98 0.64
N SER A 127 -2.42 18.21 1.18
CA SER A 127 -1.16 18.94 1.38
C SER A 127 -0.19 18.25 2.34
N GLU A 128 -0.68 17.60 3.38
CA GLU A 128 0.12 16.89 4.37
C GLU A 128 0.74 15.60 3.77
N MET A 129 -0.05 14.83 3.03
CA MET A 129 0.41 13.59 2.38
C MET A 129 1.29 13.86 1.15
N LYS A 130 1.22 15.06 0.58
CA LYS A 130 2.05 15.48 -0.55
C LYS A 130 3.51 15.68 -0.17
N ASN A 131 3.81 15.97 1.11
CA ASN A 131 5.19 16.10 1.58
C ASN A 131 5.76 14.74 2.00
N PRO A 132 6.72 14.13 1.26
CA PRO A 132 7.27 12.82 1.59
C PRO A 132 8.00 12.78 2.94
N LEU A 133 8.52 13.90 3.41
CA LEU A 133 9.21 13.97 4.70
C LEU A 133 8.26 13.67 5.88
N ASN A 134 6.98 14.04 5.75
CA ASN A 134 5.96 13.70 6.75
C ASN A 134 5.68 12.19 6.81
N GLN A 135 6.08 11.44 5.77
CA GLN A 135 5.89 10.00 5.65
C GLN A 135 7.23 9.23 5.79
N PHE A 136 8.23 9.86 6.41
CA PHE A 136 9.53 9.21 6.62
C PHE A 136 9.41 7.98 7.51
N SER A 137 9.94 6.86 7.02
CA SER A 137 9.84 5.52 7.60
C SER A 137 11.23 4.89 7.73
N PRO A 138 12.00 5.19 8.79
CA PRO A 138 13.31 4.57 9.04
C PRO A 138 13.14 3.14 9.52
N ARG A 139 14.11 2.27 9.17
CA ARG A 139 14.11 0.85 9.50
C ARG A 139 15.53 0.39 9.84
N ALA A 140 15.63 -0.52 10.78
CA ALA A 140 16.86 -1.21 11.11
C ALA A 140 16.60 -2.71 11.31
N SER A 141 17.53 -3.54 10.86
CA SER A 141 17.46 -4.98 11.09
C SER A 141 18.83 -5.55 11.42
N LEU A 142 18.82 -6.59 12.24
CA LEU A 142 19.96 -7.35 12.68
C LEU A 142 19.63 -8.83 12.54
N SER A 143 20.56 -9.60 11.97
CA SER A 143 20.47 -11.04 11.84
C SER A 143 21.77 -11.65 12.37
N TYR A 144 21.68 -12.57 13.31
CA TYR A 144 22.83 -13.23 13.89
C TYR A 144 22.68 -14.76 13.84
N ASN A 145 23.63 -15.42 13.17
CA ASN A 145 23.74 -16.86 13.13
C ASN A 145 24.48 -17.34 14.36
N LEU A 146 23.76 -17.93 15.31
CA LEU A 146 24.33 -18.56 16.52
C LEU A 146 25.02 -19.89 16.18
N SER A 147 24.52 -20.60 15.20
CA SER A 147 25.10 -21.84 14.66
C SER A 147 24.61 -22.06 13.23
N ASP A 148 25.07 -23.11 12.55
CA ASP A 148 24.60 -23.49 11.21
C ASP A 148 23.08 -23.82 11.15
N LYS A 149 22.48 -24.06 12.32
CA LYS A 149 21.05 -24.46 12.42
C LYS A 149 20.18 -23.43 13.13
N LEU A 150 20.76 -22.38 13.73
CA LEU A 150 20.03 -21.42 14.55
C LEU A 150 20.44 -19.99 14.21
N SER A 151 19.47 -19.17 13.85
CA SER A 151 19.66 -17.73 13.68
C SER A 151 18.63 -16.93 14.47
N VAL A 152 19.04 -15.76 14.96
CA VAL A 152 18.18 -14.78 15.62
C VAL A 152 18.10 -13.54 14.76
N ASN A 153 16.87 -13.06 14.54
CA ASN A 153 16.60 -11.87 13.75
C ASN A 153 15.83 -10.85 14.59
N ALA A 154 16.26 -9.60 14.53
CA ALA A 154 15.56 -8.46 15.15
C ALA A 154 15.33 -7.37 14.10
N THR A 155 14.15 -6.81 14.08
CA THR A 155 13.77 -5.72 13.16
C THR A 155 13.01 -4.65 13.94
N THR A 156 13.36 -3.40 13.71
CA THR A 156 12.65 -2.24 14.26
C THR A 156 12.51 -1.17 13.19
N GLY A 157 11.48 -0.32 13.34
CA GLY A 157 11.25 0.78 12.41
C GLY A 157 9.94 1.51 12.67
N ILE A 158 9.80 2.65 12.00
CA ILE A 158 8.55 3.39 11.91
C ILE A 158 7.91 3.02 10.57
N TYR A 159 6.66 2.56 10.62
CA TYR A 159 5.91 2.17 9.43
C TYR A 159 4.69 3.07 9.31
N LYS A 160 4.60 3.78 8.20
CA LYS A 160 3.43 4.58 7.86
C LYS A 160 2.66 3.88 6.74
N GLN A 161 1.35 3.81 6.89
CA GLN A 161 0.45 3.22 5.92
C GLN A 161 -0.62 4.24 5.53
N LEU A 162 -0.87 4.35 4.24
CA LEU A 162 -1.98 5.14 3.72
C LEU A 162 -3.31 4.45 4.04
N PRO A 163 -4.39 5.21 4.32
CA PRO A 163 -5.72 4.65 4.49
C PRO A 163 -6.17 3.89 3.24
N ALA A 164 -7.07 2.93 3.41
CA ALA A 164 -7.70 2.23 2.31
C ALA A 164 -8.52 3.19 1.43
N TYR A 165 -8.61 2.93 0.13
CA TYR A 165 -9.35 3.78 -0.81
C TYR A 165 -10.83 3.89 -0.44
N THR A 166 -11.42 2.85 0.11
CA THR A 166 -12.79 2.84 0.62
C THR A 166 -13.05 3.91 1.69
N ILE A 167 -12.06 4.20 2.54
CA ILE A 167 -12.16 5.21 3.60
C ILE A 167 -12.02 6.62 3.01
N ILE A 168 -11.01 6.84 2.16
CA ILE A 168 -10.72 8.16 1.61
C ILE A 168 -11.65 8.53 0.43
N GLY A 169 -12.27 7.54 -0.21
CA GLY A 169 -13.23 7.70 -1.29
C GLY A 169 -14.67 7.94 -0.80
N TYR A 170 -14.95 7.71 0.49
CA TYR A 170 -16.27 8.00 1.05
C TYR A 170 -16.47 9.51 1.19
N ARG A 171 -17.54 10.02 0.62
CA ARG A 171 -17.99 11.41 0.79
C ARG A 171 -19.40 11.37 1.33
N ASN A 172 -19.61 11.98 2.49
CA ASN A 172 -20.94 12.22 3.01
C ASN A 172 -21.53 13.41 2.25
N ASN A 173 -22.63 13.18 1.56
CA ASN A 173 -23.38 14.22 0.83
C ASN A 173 -24.42 14.92 1.71
N LEU A 174 -24.23 14.90 3.05
CA LEU A 174 -25.06 15.66 3.99
C LEU A 174 -24.69 17.13 3.99
#